data_9c37c4bd16e67a439380067318149978
#
_entry.id   9c37c4bd16e67a439380067318149978
#
_cell.length_a   1.000
_cell.length_b   1.000
_cell.length_c   1.000
_cell.angle_alpha   90.00
_cell.angle_beta   90.00
_cell.angle_gamma   90.00
#
_symmetry.space_group_name_H-M   'P 1'
#
loop_
_entity.id
_entity.type
_entity.pdbx_description
1 polymer ?
#
loop_
_entity_poly.entity_id
_entity_poly.type
_entity_poly.pdbx_seq_one_letter_code
_entity_poly.pdbx_strand_id
1 'polypeptide(L)'
;VTWSETENIKWKTPLPGDGQTTPIIWDDRIFLQAAIPVGGETTDFDEKRSTRPVTGRYQFIVLCLDRNSGDILWQKMVYEAVPHQGHHPSTGLAPYSPVTDGQYVWASFGSRGLYCFDFDGNLIWKHALIQMNIRGPFGEGSSPALADDAVIVVADHEDQSRIFAFEKETGAIRWEHDRDEPATWATPLPVKVNGRTQIVTSANNFIRSYDTASGNIIWQCSGLTSCAAPTPVISKGKVYCATGFKGNAFLAIELGHTGDLTGTDAVVWSNNENQMPHVPTPLIYKGIIYTFEEFHNRLSTYDAESGNTIIEGSRLDGIKQIYASPMAAAGRIYVPGREGVTLVLDASDDAAILATNTLDDEIDGSPAAIGNELYLRGRTNMYCIAAN
;
A
#
# COMPACT_ATOMS: atom_id res chain seq x y z
N VAL A 1 21.25 -8.88 9.06
CA VAL A 1 20.99 -7.69 8.22
C VAL A 1 21.58 -7.83 6.81
N THR A 2 22.36 -8.86 6.56
CA THR A 2 22.94 -9.16 5.25
C THR A 2 22.31 -10.39 4.63
N TRP A 3 22.02 -10.35 3.36
CA TRP A 3 21.53 -11.47 2.56
C TRP A 3 21.87 -11.28 1.07
N SER A 4 21.81 -12.39 0.33
CA SER A 4 21.94 -12.42 -1.13
C SER A 4 21.13 -13.61 -1.65
N GLU A 5 21.16 -13.89 -2.94
CA GLU A 5 20.49 -15.10 -3.51
C GLU A 5 20.96 -16.43 -2.89
N THR A 6 22.13 -16.44 -2.24
CA THR A 6 22.74 -17.66 -1.68
C THR A 6 23.03 -17.58 -0.19
N GLU A 7 22.74 -16.45 0.46
CA GLU A 7 23.03 -16.25 1.87
C GLU A 7 21.77 -15.77 2.62
N ASN A 8 21.46 -16.39 3.75
CA ASN A 8 20.34 -16.04 4.65
C ASN A 8 18.96 -16.10 3.97
N ILE A 9 18.80 -16.87 2.88
CA ILE A 9 17.50 -17.21 2.32
C ILE A 9 17.00 -18.49 2.98
N LYS A 10 15.94 -18.40 3.77
CA LYS A 10 15.27 -19.55 4.38
C LYS A 10 14.54 -20.38 3.32
N TRP A 11 13.82 -19.69 2.44
CA TRP A 11 13.20 -20.25 1.26
C TRP A 11 12.92 -19.17 0.21
N LYS A 12 12.82 -19.60 -1.07
CA LYS A 12 12.46 -18.81 -2.24
C LYS A 12 11.43 -19.58 -3.03
N THR A 13 10.27 -18.99 -3.28
CA THR A 13 9.16 -19.66 -3.99
C THR A 13 8.80 -18.89 -5.25
N PRO A 14 8.83 -19.52 -6.43
CA PRO A 14 8.34 -18.93 -7.66
C PRO A 14 6.84 -18.63 -7.54
N LEU A 15 6.43 -17.44 -7.95
CA LEU A 15 5.04 -17.01 -7.93
C LEU A 15 4.41 -17.07 -9.33
N PRO A 16 3.17 -17.52 -9.46
CA PRO A 16 2.44 -17.45 -10.71
C PRO A 16 1.95 -16.02 -10.97
N GLY A 17 2.33 -15.47 -12.12
CA GLY A 17 1.84 -14.14 -12.53
C GLY A 17 2.48 -12.96 -11.81
N ASP A 18 2.03 -11.77 -12.19
CA ASP A 18 2.53 -10.49 -11.68
C ASP A 18 1.65 -9.93 -10.56
N GLY A 19 2.26 -9.20 -9.62
CA GLY A 19 1.57 -8.50 -8.54
C GLY A 19 2.55 -7.83 -7.59
N GLN A 20 2.15 -6.69 -7.02
CA GLN A 20 2.99 -5.87 -6.13
C GLN A 20 2.44 -5.83 -4.69
N THR A 21 1.73 -6.88 -4.28
CA THR A 21 1.13 -6.94 -2.95
C THR A 21 2.18 -6.97 -1.84
N THR A 22 1.94 -6.27 -0.76
CA THR A 22 2.62 -6.54 0.52
C THR A 22 2.21 -7.94 0.99
N PRO A 23 3.14 -8.82 1.40
CA PRO A 23 2.78 -10.10 1.98
C PRO A 23 2.00 -9.90 3.27
N ILE A 24 0.78 -10.44 3.34
CA ILE A 24 -0.03 -10.40 4.56
C ILE A 24 0.14 -11.72 5.28
N ILE A 25 0.59 -11.65 6.52
CA ILE A 25 1.02 -12.81 7.28
C ILE A 25 0.18 -12.94 8.55
N TRP A 26 -0.35 -14.15 8.76
CA TRP A 26 -1.03 -14.52 9.99
C TRP A 26 -0.64 -15.94 10.39
N ASP A 27 -0.08 -16.09 11.58
CA ASP A 27 0.48 -17.36 12.09
C ASP A 27 1.42 -18.04 11.07
N ASP A 28 1.01 -19.19 10.52
CA ASP A 28 1.76 -19.97 9.54
C ASP A 28 1.33 -19.75 8.08
N ARG A 29 0.54 -18.73 7.78
CA ARG A 29 -0.01 -18.43 6.46
C ARG A 29 0.51 -17.10 5.93
N ILE A 30 0.76 -17.06 4.61
CA ILE A 30 1.06 -15.85 3.85
C ILE A 30 0.04 -15.73 2.72
N PHE A 31 -0.62 -14.57 2.62
CA PHE A 31 -1.62 -14.31 1.59
C PHE A 31 -1.10 -13.27 0.61
N LEU A 32 -1.29 -13.54 -0.70
CA LEU A 32 -0.88 -12.70 -1.81
C LEU A 32 -1.97 -12.66 -2.88
N GLN A 33 -1.87 -11.66 -3.77
CA GLN A 33 -2.70 -11.54 -4.97
C GLN A 33 -1.82 -11.48 -6.21
N ALA A 34 -2.28 -12.03 -7.35
CA ALA A 34 -1.56 -11.93 -8.60
C ALA A 34 -2.52 -11.91 -9.81
N ALA A 35 -2.01 -11.47 -10.95
CA ALA A 35 -2.67 -11.53 -12.23
C ALA A 35 -1.80 -12.34 -13.22
N ILE A 36 -2.37 -13.39 -13.80
CA ILE A 36 -1.70 -14.31 -14.72
C ILE A 36 -2.19 -14.06 -16.14
N PRO A 37 -1.33 -13.75 -17.11
CA PRO A 37 -1.75 -13.61 -18.50
C PRO A 37 -2.16 -14.98 -19.08
N VAL A 38 -3.29 -15.03 -19.81
CA VAL A 38 -3.79 -16.22 -20.47
C VAL A 38 -3.38 -16.18 -21.94
N GLY A 39 -2.55 -17.16 -22.37
CA GLY A 39 -2.13 -17.27 -23.77
C GLY A 39 -0.88 -16.48 -24.14
N GLY A 40 -0.12 -16.03 -23.16
CA GLY A 40 1.14 -15.29 -23.32
C GLY A 40 1.02 -13.79 -23.06
N GLU A 41 2.15 -13.13 -22.86
CA GLU A 41 2.20 -11.69 -22.63
C GLU A 41 1.76 -10.90 -23.87
N THR A 42 0.93 -9.90 -23.65
CA THR A 42 0.36 -9.05 -24.72
C THR A 42 0.49 -7.57 -24.37
N THR A 43 1.58 -7.18 -23.70
CA THR A 43 1.74 -5.80 -23.26
C THR A 43 2.97 -5.16 -23.86
N ASP A 44 2.76 -4.37 -24.91
CA ASP A 44 3.76 -3.39 -25.34
C ASP A 44 3.64 -2.12 -24.50
N PHE A 45 4.76 -1.58 -24.08
CA PHE A 45 4.80 -0.28 -23.40
C PHE A 45 4.46 0.83 -24.39
N ASP A 46 3.41 1.59 -24.13
CA ASP A 46 3.08 2.79 -24.90
C ASP A 46 3.83 4.00 -24.30
N GLU A 47 5.01 4.30 -24.83
CA GLU A 47 5.85 5.42 -24.38
C GLU A 47 5.14 6.77 -24.45
N LYS A 48 4.20 6.94 -25.38
CA LYS A 48 3.44 8.21 -25.54
C LYS A 48 2.40 8.39 -24.43
N ARG A 49 1.90 7.30 -23.87
CA ARG A 49 0.85 7.31 -22.85
C ARG A 49 1.37 7.01 -21.44
N SER A 50 2.64 6.63 -21.32
CA SER A 50 3.23 6.15 -20.06
C SER A 50 2.40 5.04 -19.40
N THR A 51 1.78 4.19 -20.20
CA THR A 51 0.90 3.10 -19.75
C THR A 51 1.18 1.83 -20.54
N ARG A 52 0.80 0.70 -19.96
CA ARG A 52 0.79 -0.57 -20.68
C ARG A 52 -0.62 -0.87 -21.15
N PRO A 53 -0.91 -0.85 -22.46
CA PRO A 53 -2.19 -1.31 -22.97
C PRO A 53 -2.34 -2.81 -22.65
N VAL A 54 -3.56 -3.21 -22.33
CA VAL A 54 -3.88 -4.60 -22.06
C VAL A 54 -4.82 -5.11 -23.14
N THR A 55 -4.38 -6.09 -23.91
CA THR A 55 -5.17 -6.67 -25.00
C THR A 55 -5.51 -8.15 -24.76
N GLY A 56 -4.80 -8.80 -23.82
CA GLY A 56 -4.99 -10.19 -23.47
C GLY A 56 -5.92 -10.42 -22.29
N ARG A 57 -6.36 -11.66 -22.12
CA ARG A 57 -7.11 -12.09 -20.94
C ARG A 57 -6.15 -12.33 -19.78
N TYR A 58 -6.62 -12.07 -18.57
CA TYR A 58 -5.88 -12.33 -17.33
C TYR A 58 -6.77 -13.09 -16.36
N GLN A 59 -6.15 -14.01 -15.63
CA GLN A 59 -6.73 -14.64 -14.45
C GLN A 59 -6.24 -13.90 -13.21
N PHE A 60 -7.19 -13.45 -12.40
CA PHE A 60 -6.93 -12.81 -11.11
C PHE A 60 -7.03 -13.87 -10.03
N ILE A 61 -5.98 -13.99 -9.22
CA ILE A 61 -5.83 -15.08 -8.26
C ILE A 61 -5.48 -14.59 -6.87
N VAL A 62 -5.95 -15.32 -5.87
CA VAL A 62 -5.50 -15.24 -4.48
C VAL A 62 -4.65 -16.46 -4.17
N LEU A 63 -3.54 -16.27 -3.48
CA LEU A 63 -2.58 -17.30 -3.09
C LEU A 63 -2.48 -17.36 -1.57
N CYS A 64 -2.33 -18.57 -1.04
CA CYS A 64 -1.89 -18.82 0.32
C CYS A 64 -0.64 -19.70 0.30
N LEU A 65 0.40 -19.26 0.99
CA LEU A 65 1.63 -20.00 1.16
C LEU A 65 1.79 -20.42 2.63
N ASP A 66 2.45 -21.57 2.83
CA ASP A 66 2.98 -21.94 4.14
C ASP A 66 4.17 -21.04 4.50
N ARG A 67 4.12 -20.38 5.64
CA ARG A 67 5.18 -19.46 6.08
C ARG A 67 6.51 -20.16 6.35
N ASN A 68 6.48 -21.42 6.78
CA ASN A 68 7.69 -22.12 7.20
C ASN A 68 8.47 -22.70 6.02
N SER A 69 7.76 -23.24 5.01
CA SER A 69 8.35 -23.89 3.83
C SER A 69 8.33 -23.02 2.58
N GLY A 70 7.41 -22.06 2.49
CA GLY A 70 7.16 -21.28 1.26
C GLY A 70 6.26 -22.02 0.25
N ASP A 71 5.80 -23.24 0.55
CA ASP A 71 4.94 -24.00 -0.35
C ASP A 71 3.59 -23.31 -0.59
N ILE A 72 3.11 -23.30 -1.84
CA ILE A 72 1.77 -22.81 -2.16
C ILE A 72 0.76 -23.85 -1.66
N LEU A 73 0.01 -23.51 -0.62
CA LEU A 73 -1.03 -24.35 -0.02
C LEU A 73 -2.27 -24.40 -0.87
N TRP A 74 -2.67 -23.24 -1.38
CA TRP A 74 -3.77 -23.12 -2.31
C TRP A 74 -3.64 -21.88 -3.20
N GLN A 75 -4.26 -21.97 -4.38
CA GLN A 75 -4.44 -20.89 -5.34
C GLN A 75 -5.87 -20.88 -5.81
N LYS A 76 -6.53 -19.72 -5.76
CA LYS A 76 -7.93 -19.56 -6.17
C LYS A 76 -8.04 -18.48 -7.24
N MET A 77 -8.51 -18.88 -8.43
CA MET A 77 -8.92 -17.92 -9.46
C MET A 77 -10.26 -17.32 -9.07
N VAL A 78 -10.33 -15.99 -9.00
CA VAL A 78 -11.53 -15.25 -8.62
C VAL A 78 -12.25 -14.61 -9.82
N TYR A 79 -11.45 -14.22 -10.84
CA TYR A 79 -11.95 -13.53 -12.01
C TYR A 79 -11.08 -13.79 -13.24
N GLU A 80 -11.68 -13.86 -14.41
CA GLU A 80 -10.95 -13.93 -15.68
C GLU A 80 -11.58 -12.97 -16.69
N ALA A 81 -10.81 -12.04 -17.22
CA ALA A 81 -11.27 -11.09 -18.22
C ALA A 81 -10.11 -10.44 -18.97
N VAL A 82 -10.45 -9.74 -20.06
CA VAL A 82 -9.60 -8.66 -20.60
C VAL A 82 -9.83 -7.44 -19.72
N PRO A 83 -8.81 -6.89 -19.07
CA PRO A 83 -8.95 -5.66 -18.28
C PRO A 83 -9.45 -4.50 -19.12
N HIS A 84 -10.38 -3.71 -18.59
CA HIS A 84 -10.98 -2.58 -19.32
C HIS A 84 -10.02 -1.39 -19.48
N GLN A 85 -8.97 -1.33 -18.65
CA GLN A 85 -7.90 -0.31 -18.73
C GLN A 85 -6.53 -0.95 -18.54
N GLY A 86 -5.49 -0.29 -19.04
CA GLY A 86 -4.10 -0.63 -18.79
C GLY A 86 -3.63 -0.22 -17.39
N HIS A 87 -2.32 -0.27 -17.21
CA HIS A 87 -1.66 0.13 -15.97
C HIS A 87 -0.33 0.82 -16.25
N HIS A 88 0.21 1.53 -15.25
CA HIS A 88 1.54 2.12 -15.36
C HIS A 88 2.62 1.01 -15.43
N PRO A 89 3.75 1.22 -16.14
CA PRO A 89 4.82 0.22 -16.24
C PRO A 89 5.40 -0.23 -14.89
N SER A 90 5.36 0.64 -13.88
CA SER A 90 5.81 0.34 -12.51
C SER A 90 4.80 -0.42 -11.66
N THR A 91 3.59 -0.67 -12.19
CA THR A 91 2.56 -1.44 -11.49
C THR A 91 2.13 -2.63 -12.32
N GLY A 92 1.26 -3.48 -11.76
CA GLY A 92 0.60 -4.57 -12.47
C GLY A 92 -0.92 -4.42 -12.40
N LEU A 93 -1.61 -5.50 -12.74
CA LEU A 93 -3.07 -5.58 -12.65
C LEU A 93 -3.57 -6.06 -11.28
N ALA A 94 -2.65 -6.44 -10.38
CA ALA A 94 -2.95 -6.89 -9.01
C ALA A 94 -2.04 -6.18 -7.98
N PRO A 95 -2.10 -4.84 -7.85
CA PRO A 95 -1.28 -4.09 -6.92
C PRO A 95 -1.82 -4.11 -5.48
N TYR A 96 -3.03 -4.60 -5.27
CA TYR A 96 -3.70 -4.60 -3.98
C TYR A 96 -3.11 -5.62 -3.03
N SER A 97 -3.05 -5.28 -1.75
CA SER A 97 -2.76 -6.23 -0.68
C SER A 97 -4.06 -6.75 -0.06
N PRO A 98 -4.21 -8.05 0.19
CA PRO A 98 -5.35 -8.57 0.96
C PRO A 98 -5.26 -8.12 2.42
N VAL A 99 -6.33 -8.32 3.18
CA VAL A 99 -6.35 -8.12 4.64
C VAL A 99 -6.92 -9.36 5.32
N THR A 100 -6.54 -9.60 6.59
CA THR A 100 -7.03 -10.73 7.37
C THR A 100 -7.23 -10.36 8.82
N ASP A 101 -8.17 -11.06 9.49
CA ASP A 101 -8.38 -10.98 10.94
C ASP A 101 -8.03 -12.31 11.67
N GLY A 102 -7.40 -13.24 10.95
CA GLY A 102 -7.04 -14.55 11.48
C GLY A 102 -8.10 -15.64 11.26
N GLN A 103 -9.29 -15.29 10.81
CA GLN A 103 -10.36 -16.21 10.46
C GLN A 103 -10.66 -16.18 8.95
N TYR A 104 -10.68 -14.98 8.37
CA TYR A 104 -10.97 -14.75 6.96
C TYR A 104 -9.89 -13.91 6.30
N VAL A 105 -9.87 -13.97 4.96
CA VAL A 105 -9.02 -13.17 4.10
C VAL A 105 -9.90 -12.43 3.10
N TRP A 106 -9.75 -11.10 3.03
CA TRP A 106 -10.45 -10.26 2.06
C TRP A 106 -9.47 -9.75 1.02
N ALA A 107 -9.77 -10.06 -0.23
CA ALA A 107 -8.95 -9.72 -1.39
C ALA A 107 -9.75 -8.83 -2.36
N SER A 108 -9.32 -7.59 -2.56
CA SER A 108 -9.90 -6.68 -3.55
C SER A 108 -9.11 -6.73 -4.85
N PHE A 109 -9.81 -6.74 -5.97
CA PHE A 109 -9.24 -6.56 -7.31
C PHE A 109 -9.86 -5.34 -8.00
N GLY A 110 -10.23 -4.33 -7.20
CA GLY A 110 -10.85 -3.11 -7.69
C GLY A 110 -12.10 -3.39 -8.51
N SER A 111 -12.18 -2.89 -9.74
CA SER A 111 -13.32 -3.09 -10.66
C SER A 111 -13.71 -4.57 -10.88
N ARG A 112 -12.88 -5.52 -10.46
CA ARG A 112 -13.12 -6.97 -10.63
C ARG A 112 -13.69 -7.62 -9.39
N GLY A 113 -13.93 -6.84 -8.33
CA GLY A 113 -14.66 -7.26 -7.15
C GLY A 113 -13.84 -7.44 -5.89
N LEU A 114 -14.55 -7.65 -4.80
CA LEU A 114 -14.07 -7.98 -3.45
C LEU A 114 -14.48 -9.42 -3.12
N TYR A 115 -13.55 -10.19 -2.57
CA TYR A 115 -13.71 -11.61 -2.29
C TYR A 115 -13.30 -11.91 -0.86
N CYS A 116 -14.07 -12.75 -0.17
CA CYS A 116 -13.77 -13.26 1.16
C CYS A 116 -13.56 -14.75 1.12
N PHE A 117 -12.46 -15.21 1.70
CA PHE A 117 -12.11 -16.62 1.84
C PHE A 117 -11.89 -16.98 3.30
N ASP A 118 -12.12 -18.23 3.67
CA ASP A 118 -11.53 -18.81 4.87
C ASP A 118 -10.05 -19.15 4.64
N PHE A 119 -9.36 -19.62 5.68
CA PHE A 119 -7.92 -19.97 5.58
C PHE A 119 -7.62 -21.22 4.75
N ASP A 120 -8.64 -22.06 4.51
CA ASP A 120 -8.56 -23.23 3.63
C ASP A 120 -8.81 -22.88 2.15
N GLY A 121 -9.10 -21.61 1.87
CA GLY A 121 -9.35 -21.09 0.53
C GLY A 121 -10.76 -21.39 0.01
N ASN A 122 -11.74 -21.67 0.89
CA ASN A 122 -13.13 -21.72 0.50
C ASN A 122 -13.69 -20.32 0.36
N LEU A 123 -14.33 -20.04 -0.77
CA LEU A 123 -15.01 -18.76 -0.99
C LEU A 123 -16.23 -18.66 -0.08
N ILE A 124 -16.23 -17.66 0.80
CA ILE A 124 -17.34 -17.39 1.73
C ILE A 124 -18.37 -16.50 1.05
N TRP A 125 -17.89 -15.35 0.51
CA TRP A 125 -18.71 -14.44 -0.27
C TRP A 125 -17.88 -13.66 -1.28
N LYS A 126 -18.55 -13.05 -2.24
CA LYS A 126 -17.98 -12.10 -3.19
C LYS A 126 -18.95 -10.96 -3.45
N HIS A 127 -18.39 -9.77 -3.72
CA HIS A 127 -19.17 -8.60 -4.10
C HIS A 127 -18.58 -7.95 -5.35
N ALA A 128 -19.44 -7.64 -6.33
CA ALA A 128 -19.02 -6.88 -7.52
C ALA A 128 -18.88 -5.40 -7.13
N LEU A 129 -17.72 -4.81 -7.44
CA LEU A 129 -17.48 -3.38 -7.24
C LEU A 129 -17.82 -2.59 -8.52
N ILE A 130 -17.88 -1.27 -8.40
CA ILE A 130 -18.06 -0.38 -9.55
C ILE A 130 -16.85 -0.46 -10.48
N GLN A 131 -17.07 -0.27 -11.77
CA GLN A 131 -15.97 -0.15 -12.74
C GLN A 131 -15.38 1.25 -12.61
N MET A 132 -14.07 1.31 -12.35
CA MET A 132 -13.34 2.55 -12.16
C MET A 132 -12.62 2.96 -13.45
N ASN A 133 -12.74 4.23 -13.81
CA ASN A 133 -11.93 4.87 -14.85
C ASN A 133 -10.79 5.65 -14.19
N ILE A 134 -9.57 5.18 -14.39
CA ILE A 134 -8.39 5.80 -13.78
C ILE A 134 -7.71 6.71 -14.79
N ARG A 135 -7.31 7.89 -14.34
CA ARG A 135 -6.58 8.88 -15.15
C ARG A 135 -5.38 8.25 -15.87
N GLY A 136 -5.23 8.54 -17.16
CA GLY A 136 -4.09 8.16 -17.98
C GLY A 136 -3.87 6.66 -18.14
N PRO A 137 -4.85 5.81 -17.98
CA PRO A 137 -4.97 4.48 -17.41
C PRO A 137 -3.73 4.01 -16.62
N PHE A 138 -3.44 4.71 -15.51
CA PHE A 138 -2.32 4.32 -14.62
C PHE A 138 -2.60 3.05 -13.79
N GLY A 139 -3.82 2.57 -13.81
CA GLY A 139 -4.27 1.40 -13.04
C GLY A 139 -4.85 1.76 -11.68
N GLU A 140 -5.62 0.84 -11.15
CA GLU A 140 -6.29 0.94 -9.85
C GLU A 140 -5.33 0.52 -8.73
N GLY A 141 -5.52 0.93 -7.46
CA GLY A 141 -4.50 0.60 -6.45
C GLY A 141 -4.86 0.74 -4.96
N SER A 142 -6.04 1.20 -4.56
CA SER A 142 -6.40 1.27 -3.14
C SER A 142 -6.73 -0.10 -2.56
N SER A 143 -5.96 -0.59 -1.59
CA SER A 143 -6.22 -1.85 -0.88
C SER A 143 -7.40 -1.73 0.09
N PRO A 144 -8.12 -2.83 0.41
CA PRO A 144 -9.13 -2.81 1.46
C PRO A 144 -8.50 -2.64 2.84
N ALA A 145 -9.29 -2.19 3.82
CA ALA A 145 -8.88 -2.10 5.22
C ALA A 145 -9.95 -2.71 6.14
N LEU A 146 -9.51 -3.25 7.29
CA LEU A 146 -10.42 -3.77 8.32
C LEU A 146 -10.66 -2.72 9.37
N ALA A 147 -11.92 -2.39 9.63
CA ALA A 147 -12.34 -1.46 10.66
C ALA A 147 -13.45 -2.09 11.50
N ASP A 148 -13.11 -2.51 12.71
CA ASP A 148 -13.98 -3.29 13.60
C ASP A 148 -14.52 -4.55 12.90
N ASP A 149 -15.81 -4.61 12.63
CA ASP A 149 -16.52 -5.68 11.93
C ASP A 149 -16.85 -5.37 10.46
N ALA A 150 -16.18 -4.37 9.89
CA ALA A 150 -16.37 -3.94 8.51
C ALA A 150 -15.09 -4.06 7.67
N VAL A 151 -15.28 -4.33 6.37
CA VAL A 151 -14.25 -4.19 5.33
C VAL A 151 -14.51 -2.88 4.58
N ILE A 152 -13.53 -2.00 4.56
CA ILE A 152 -13.61 -0.69 3.92
C ILE A 152 -12.92 -0.74 2.57
N VAL A 153 -13.60 -0.23 1.54
CA VAL A 153 -13.05 -0.10 0.18
C VAL A 153 -13.26 1.33 -0.31
N VAL A 154 -12.18 1.95 -0.76
CA VAL A 154 -12.21 3.23 -1.48
C VAL A 154 -12.10 2.95 -2.97
N ALA A 155 -13.02 3.50 -3.75
CA ALA A 155 -13.09 3.38 -5.19
C ALA A 155 -13.10 4.78 -5.81
N ASP A 156 -11.98 5.50 -5.67
CA ASP A 156 -11.78 6.83 -6.23
C ASP A 156 -11.33 6.73 -7.69
N HIS A 157 -12.03 7.41 -8.58
CA HIS A 157 -11.77 7.39 -10.03
C HIS A 157 -12.28 8.67 -10.71
N GLU A 158 -12.12 8.77 -12.03
CA GLU A 158 -12.45 10.02 -12.75
C GLU A 158 -13.97 10.26 -12.97
N ASP A 159 -14.82 9.24 -12.71
CA ASP A 159 -16.29 9.40 -12.71
C ASP A 159 -16.79 9.60 -11.26
N GLN A 160 -17.89 8.96 -10.86
CA GLN A 160 -18.43 9.09 -9.51
C GLN A 160 -17.71 8.17 -8.52
N SER A 161 -16.77 8.73 -7.79
CA SER A 161 -16.01 8.04 -6.72
C SER A 161 -16.90 7.63 -5.56
N ARG A 162 -16.55 6.52 -4.90
CA ARG A 162 -17.29 5.98 -3.76
C ARG A 162 -16.39 5.40 -2.69
N ILE A 163 -16.93 5.37 -1.47
CA ILE A 163 -16.41 4.59 -0.35
C ILE A 163 -17.48 3.63 0.13
N PHE A 164 -17.07 2.40 0.44
CA PHE A 164 -17.95 1.32 0.89
C PHE A 164 -17.49 0.77 2.23
N ALA A 165 -18.45 0.37 3.06
CA ALA A 165 -18.24 -0.54 4.17
C ALA A 165 -19.08 -1.79 3.97
N PHE A 166 -18.42 -2.94 4.02
CA PHE A 166 -19.05 -4.24 3.92
C PHE A 166 -19.02 -4.96 5.25
N GLU A 167 -20.10 -5.68 5.60
CA GLU A 167 -20.09 -6.62 6.70
C GLU A 167 -19.05 -7.73 6.44
N LYS A 168 -18.10 -7.94 7.35
CA LYS A 168 -17.00 -8.89 7.17
C LYS A 168 -17.47 -10.30 6.82
N GLU A 169 -18.48 -10.80 7.53
CA GLU A 169 -18.91 -12.20 7.42
C GLU A 169 -19.82 -12.46 6.21
N THR A 170 -20.59 -11.48 5.77
CA THR A 170 -21.63 -11.66 4.77
C THR A 170 -21.38 -10.96 3.43
N GLY A 171 -20.51 -9.94 3.41
CA GLY A 171 -20.29 -9.09 2.25
C GLY A 171 -21.48 -8.15 1.94
N ALA A 172 -22.47 -8.06 2.83
CA ALA A 172 -23.55 -7.09 2.67
C ALA A 172 -23.02 -5.66 2.83
N ILE A 173 -23.51 -4.73 2.01
CA ILE A 173 -23.16 -3.31 2.16
C ILE A 173 -23.79 -2.82 3.46
N ARG A 174 -22.96 -2.34 4.40
CA ARG A 174 -23.40 -1.66 5.62
C ARG A 174 -23.80 -0.23 5.30
N TRP A 175 -22.95 0.46 4.54
CA TRP A 175 -23.16 1.79 3.97
C TRP A 175 -22.28 2.01 2.75
N GLU A 176 -22.71 2.91 1.89
CA GLU A 176 -21.91 3.46 0.78
C GLU A 176 -22.15 4.96 0.68
N HIS A 177 -21.13 5.71 0.29
CA HIS A 177 -21.23 7.14 0.08
C HIS A 177 -20.48 7.57 -1.17
N ASP A 178 -21.07 8.50 -1.89
CA ASP A 178 -20.40 9.20 -2.98
C ASP A 178 -19.26 10.07 -2.45
N ARG A 179 -18.19 10.18 -3.21
CA ARG A 179 -17.02 11.01 -2.91
C ARG A 179 -16.77 11.97 -4.06
N ASP A 180 -16.43 13.20 -3.75
CA ASP A 180 -16.05 14.25 -4.69
C ASP A 180 -14.52 14.27 -4.93
N GLU A 181 -13.93 13.10 -5.17
CA GLU A 181 -12.51 12.93 -5.38
C GLU A 181 -12.23 12.38 -6.79
N PRO A 182 -11.19 12.86 -7.50
CA PRO A 182 -10.68 12.14 -8.67
C PRO A 182 -9.90 10.90 -8.24
N ALA A 183 -9.33 10.17 -9.20
CA ALA A 183 -8.55 8.97 -8.91
C ALA A 183 -7.49 9.18 -7.84
N THR A 184 -7.50 8.30 -6.83
CA THR A 184 -6.50 8.19 -5.76
C THR A 184 -6.11 6.73 -5.54
N TRP A 185 -4.98 6.49 -4.87
CA TRP A 185 -4.43 5.15 -4.66
C TRP A 185 -4.17 4.82 -3.19
N ALA A 186 -4.36 5.79 -2.30
CA ALA A 186 -4.12 5.63 -0.87
C ALA A 186 -5.07 4.58 -0.26
N THR A 187 -4.52 3.66 0.52
CA THR A 187 -5.31 2.72 1.32
C THR A 187 -5.94 3.45 2.50
N PRO A 188 -7.24 3.22 2.82
CA PRO A 188 -7.87 3.83 4.00
C PRO A 188 -7.22 3.32 5.29
N LEU A 189 -7.05 4.22 6.27
CA LEU A 189 -6.45 3.92 7.56
C LEU A 189 -7.50 3.89 8.67
N PRO A 190 -7.82 2.73 9.25
CA PRO A 190 -8.63 2.66 10.47
C PRO A 190 -7.83 3.17 11.67
N VAL A 191 -8.42 4.10 12.44
CA VAL A 191 -7.81 4.68 13.63
C VAL A 191 -8.79 4.67 14.80
N LYS A 192 -8.30 4.41 16.02
CA LYS A 192 -9.13 4.45 17.22
C LYS A 192 -8.97 5.80 17.94
N VAL A 193 -10.06 6.55 18.04
CA VAL A 193 -10.10 7.87 18.66
C VAL A 193 -11.19 7.89 19.73
N ASN A 194 -10.83 8.18 20.98
CA ASN A 194 -11.77 8.21 22.10
C ASN A 194 -12.68 6.97 22.20
N GLY A 195 -12.09 5.78 21.94
CA GLY A 195 -12.81 4.49 22.01
C GLY A 195 -13.68 4.15 20.80
N ARG A 196 -13.76 5.03 19.78
CA ARG A 196 -14.49 4.80 18.52
C ARG A 196 -13.51 4.63 17.37
N THR A 197 -13.78 3.70 16.46
CA THR A 197 -13.00 3.53 15.24
C THR A 197 -13.49 4.51 14.19
N GLN A 198 -12.54 5.22 13.57
CA GLN A 198 -12.73 6.12 12.44
C GLN A 198 -11.90 5.61 11.27
N ILE A 199 -12.28 5.99 10.06
CA ILE A 199 -11.56 5.64 8.83
C ILE A 199 -11.01 6.91 8.22
N VAL A 200 -9.68 7.05 8.19
CA VAL A 200 -9.04 8.19 7.55
C VAL A 200 -8.67 7.85 6.11
N THR A 201 -9.06 8.68 5.17
CA THR A 201 -8.70 8.60 3.76
C THR A 201 -7.87 9.81 3.36
N SER A 202 -6.83 9.58 2.56
CA SER A 202 -6.01 10.61 1.95
C SER A 202 -6.43 10.75 0.48
N ALA A 203 -6.83 11.96 0.06
CA ALA A 203 -7.28 12.20 -1.31
C ALA A 203 -6.91 13.61 -1.79
N ASN A 204 -7.20 13.91 -3.06
CA ASN A 204 -6.72 15.15 -3.68
C ASN A 204 -7.41 16.40 -3.11
N ASN A 205 -8.73 16.34 -2.96
CA ASN A 205 -9.51 17.49 -2.47
C ASN A 205 -9.46 17.57 -0.94
N PHE A 206 -9.65 16.41 -0.27
CA PHE A 206 -9.70 16.38 1.19
C PHE A 206 -9.09 15.09 1.76
N ILE A 207 -8.40 15.25 2.88
CA ILE A 207 -8.23 14.21 3.87
C ILE A 207 -9.55 14.14 4.64
N ARG A 208 -10.18 12.97 4.75
CA ARG A 208 -11.46 12.80 5.47
C ARG A 208 -11.39 11.69 6.48
N SER A 209 -12.08 11.90 7.59
CA SER A 209 -12.36 10.87 8.57
C SER A 209 -13.84 10.53 8.57
N TYR A 210 -14.14 9.24 8.50
CA TYR A 210 -15.51 8.71 8.49
C TYR A 210 -15.77 7.90 9.75
N ASP A 211 -16.99 7.98 10.26
CA ASP A 211 -17.49 7.10 11.31
C ASP A 211 -17.71 5.69 10.75
N THR A 212 -17.12 4.67 11.36
CA THR A 212 -17.16 3.28 10.85
C THR A 212 -18.58 2.71 10.82
N ALA A 213 -19.46 3.12 11.75
CA ALA A 213 -20.80 2.57 11.85
C ALA A 213 -21.77 3.16 10.82
N SER A 214 -21.65 4.47 10.53
CA SER A 214 -22.61 5.20 9.68
C SER A 214 -22.03 5.68 8.35
N GLY A 215 -20.70 5.75 8.22
CA GLY A 215 -20.04 6.36 7.07
C GLY A 215 -20.11 7.90 7.05
N ASN A 216 -20.68 8.53 8.06
CA ASN A 216 -20.74 9.99 8.12
C ASN A 216 -19.34 10.60 8.28
N ILE A 217 -19.10 11.71 7.58
CA ILE A 217 -17.85 12.45 7.74
C ILE A 217 -17.81 13.06 9.15
N ILE A 218 -16.75 12.72 9.91
CA ILE A 218 -16.50 13.29 11.23
C ILE A 218 -15.76 14.62 11.08
N TRP A 219 -14.70 14.61 10.25
CA TRP A 219 -13.93 15.78 9.89
C TRP A 219 -13.36 15.66 8.49
N GLN A 220 -13.00 16.80 7.92
CA GLN A 220 -12.23 16.91 6.68
C GLN A 220 -11.16 17.98 6.78
N CYS A 221 -10.13 17.89 5.95
CA CYS A 221 -9.05 18.88 5.86
C CYS A 221 -8.51 18.90 4.44
N SER A 222 -8.47 20.07 3.81
CA SER A 222 -7.79 20.27 2.52
C SER A 222 -6.29 20.51 2.72
N GLY A 223 -5.51 20.50 1.64
CA GLY A 223 -4.10 20.87 1.65
C GLY A 223 -3.17 19.87 0.98
N LEU A 224 -3.66 18.70 0.56
CA LEU A 224 -2.89 17.78 -0.28
C LEU A 224 -2.87 18.25 -1.74
N THR A 225 -2.01 17.62 -2.55
CA THR A 225 -1.90 17.86 -3.99
C THR A 225 -2.47 16.69 -4.80
N SER A 226 -2.28 16.69 -6.11
CA SER A 226 -2.83 15.67 -7.01
C SER A 226 -2.22 14.27 -6.79
N CYS A 227 -3.00 13.23 -7.09
CA CYS A 227 -2.57 11.84 -7.11
C CYS A 227 -2.12 11.33 -5.73
N ALA A 228 -2.99 11.42 -4.72
CA ALA A 228 -2.74 10.88 -3.40
C ALA A 228 -2.56 9.35 -3.47
N ALA A 229 -1.32 8.88 -3.33
CA ALA A 229 -0.96 7.48 -3.28
C ALA A 229 -0.43 7.03 -1.91
N PRO A 230 0.38 7.82 -1.20
CA PRO A 230 0.82 7.44 0.15
C PRO A 230 -0.37 7.26 1.09
N THR A 231 -0.37 6.14 1.80
CA THR A 231 -1.35 5.86 2.86
C THR A 231 -1.16 6.79 4.04
N PRO A 232 -2.23 7.29 4.69
CA PRO A 232 -2.10 8.00 5.97
C PRO A 232 -1.37 7.14 7.00
N VAL A 233 -0.53 7.77 7.83
CA VAL A 233 0.13 7.08 8.94
C VAL A 233 -0.19 7.78 10.26
N ILE A 234 -0.14 7.03 11.35
CA ILE A 234 -0.53 7.54 12.68
C ILE A 234 0.62 7.43 13.68
N SER A 235 0.78 8.47 14.51
CA SER A 235 1.64 8.44 15.68
C SER A 235 1.14 9.40 16.74
N LYS A 236 1.13 8.98 18.02
CA LYS A 236 0.83 9.83 19.19
C LYS A 236 -0.40 10.72 19.04
N GLY A 237 -1.51 10.17 18.51
CA GLY A 237 -2.77 10.90 18.35
C GLY A 237 -2.82 11.89 17.19
N LYS A 238 -1.85 11.86 16.29
CA LYS A 238 -1.84 12.64 15.06
C LYS A 238 -1.85 11.70 13.85
N VAL A 239 -2.52 12.10 12.78
CA VAL A 239 -2.45 11.47 11.47
C VAL A 239 -1.58 12.33 10.55
N TYR A 240 -0.77 11.66 9.75
CA TYR A 240 0.18 12.29 8.83
C TYR A 240 -0.17 11.87 7.41
N CYS A 241 -0.36 12.84 6.52
CA CYS A 241 -0.73 12.63 5.13
C CYS A 241 0.22 13.38 4.21
N ALA A 242 0.73 12.71 3.19
CA ALA A 242 1.69 13.27 2.24
C ALA A 242 1.23 13.09 0.80
N THR A 243 1.60 14.03 -0.07
CA THR A 243 1.54 13.91 -1.53
C THR A 243 2.74 14.60 -2.17
N GLY A 244 3.30 14.00 -3.24
CA GLY A 244 4.49 14.49 -3.93
C GLY A 244 4.36 14.61 -5.44
N PHE A 245 3.13 14.51 -6.01
CA PHE A 245 2.91 14.64 -7.45
C PHE A 245 2.25 15.98 -7.78
N LYS A 246 2.85 16.72 -8.72
CA LYS A 246 2.43 18.08 -9.13
C LYS A 246 2.25 19.04 -7.94
N GLY A 247 3.24 19.07 -7.09
CA GLY A 247 3.31 19.84 -5.86
C GLY A 247 3.65 18.92 -4.69
N ASN A 248 4.05 19.52 -3.58
CA ASN A 248 4.41 18.83 -2.36
C ASN A 248 3.47 19.25 -1.24
N ALA A 249 3.02 18.31 -0.45
CA ALA A 249 2.29 18.59 0.77
C ALA A 249 2.51 17.48 1.80
N PHE A 250 2.72 17.88 3.04
CA PHE A 250 2.78 17.00 4.18
C PHE A 250 2.11 17.67 5.35
N LEU A 251 1.07 17.06 5.88
CA LEU A 251 0.27 17.60 6.98
C LEU A 251 0.31 16.64 8.17
N ALA A 252 0.45 17.20 9.38
CA ALA A 252 0.17 16.51 10.63
C ALA A 252 -1.10 17.08 11.23
N ILE A 253 -2.12 16.24 11.39
CA ILE A 253 -3.44 16.64 11.88
C ILE A 253 -3.70 15.95 13.21
N GLU A 254 -4.04 16.70 14.25
CA GLU A 254 -4.42 16.15 15.53
C GLU A 254 -5.80 15.50 15.46
N LEU A 255 -5.91 14.27 16.00
CA LEU A 255 -7.16 13.52 16.04
C LEU A 255 -8.04 13.97 17.22
N GLY A 256 -9.34 13.74 17.08
CA GLY A 256 -10.33 14.08 18.12
C GLY A 256 -11.15 15.33 17.82
N HIS A 257 -10.86 16.02 16.75
CA HIS A 257 -11.62 17.17 16.24
C HIS A 257 -12.78 16.74 15.32
N THR A 258 -13.68 17.66 14.99
CA THR A 258 -14.82 17.47 14.09
C THR A 258 -15.01 18.67 13.16
N GLY A 259 -15.67 18.47 12.01
CA GLY A 259 -15.96 19.52 11.04
C GLY A 259 -14.83 19.76 10.05
N ASP A 260 -14.75 20.96 9.49
CA ASP A 260 -13.67 21.34 8.56
C ASP A 260 -12.46 21.86 9.35
N LEU A 261 -11.35 21.15 9.25
CA LEU A 261 -10.10 21.45 9.97
C LEU A 261 -9.13 22.29 9.15
N THR A 262 -9.49 22.65 7.92
CA THR A 262 -8.63 23.42 7.02
C THR A 262 -8.25 24.78 7.65
N GLY A 263 -6.96 25.01 7.84
CA GLY A 263 -6.43 26.24 8.40
C GLY A 263 -6.73 26.47 9.88
N THR A 264 -7.16 25.43 10.61
CA THR A 264 -7.35 25.48 12.07
C THR A 264 -6.11 24.96 12.81
N ASP A 265 -6.06 25.14 14.11
CA ASP A 265 -4.99 24.67 14.99
C ASP A 265 -4.91 23.12 15.08
N ALA A 266 -5.92 22.41 14.56
CA ALA A 266 -5.88 20.95 14.43
C ALA A 266 -4.82 20.50 13.43
N VAL A 267 -4.46 21.34 12.44
CA VAL A 267 -3.28 21.14 11.60
C VAL A 267 -2.06 21.62 12.39
N VAL A 268 -1.41 20.70 13.09
CA VAL A 268 -0.31 20.99 14.02
C VAL A 268 0.90 21.57 13.29
N TRP A 269 1.20 21.03 12.12
CA TRP A 269 2.19 21.56 11.19
C TRP A 269 1.89 21.10 9.76
N SER A 270 2.43 21.84 8.79
CA SER A 270 2.44 21.48 7.38
C SER A 270 3.77 21.82 6.73
N ASN A 271 4.19 21.02 5.75
CA ASN A 271 5.37 21.26 4.93
C ASN A 271 4.98 21.09 3.45
N ASN A 272 5.21 22.12 2.65
CA ASN A 272 4.96 22.13 1.22
C ASN A 272 6.18 22.59 0.40
N GLU A 273 7.31 22.79 1.05
CA GLU A 273 8.54 23.30 0.45
C GLU A 273 9.48 22.17 -0.01
N ASN A 274 9.58 21.10 0.81
CA ASN A 274 10.48 19.99 0.52
C ASN A 274 9.84 18.97 -0.41
N GLN A 275 10.66 18.22 -1.13
CA GLN A 275 10.21 17.10 -1.95
C GLN A 275 9.55 16.03 -1.06
N MET A 276 8.33 15.63 -1.42
CA MET A 276 7.55 14.64 -0.70
C MET A 276 7.41 13.35 -1.52
N PRO A 277 7.19 12.21 -0.87
CA PRO A 277 6.98 10.95 -1.58
C PRO A 277 5.72 11.02 -2.44
N HIS A 278 5.80 10.52 -3.66
CA HIS A 278 4.65 10.36 -4.54
C HIS A 278 3.98 8.99 -4.35
N VAL A 279 4.76 7.91 -4.23
CA VAL A 279 4.26 6.55 -4.10
C VAL A 279 4.53 5.93 -2.73
N PRO A 280 5.79 5.89 -2.21
CA PRO A 280 6.05 5.25 -0.93
C PRO A 280 5.33 5.95 0.22
N THR A 281 4.69 5.18 1.08
CA THR A 281 4.10 5.71 2.32
C THR A 281 5.21 6.14 3.29
N PRO A 282 5.11 7.32 3.92
CA PRO A 282 6.03 7.72 4.98
C PRO A 282 6.08 6.70 6.13
N LEU A 283 7.24 6.49 6.70
CA LEU A 283 7.41 5.63 7.86
C LEU A 283 7.65 6.49 9.10
N ILE A 284 6.94 6.22 10.18
CA ILE A 284 7.21 6.86 11.48
C ILE A 284 7.80 5.81 12.43
N TYR A 285 9.01 6.07 12.90
CA TYR A 285 9.67 5.19 13.85
C TYR A 285 10.47 5.99 14.89
N LYS A 286 10.23 5.73 16.18
CA LYS A 286 10.87 6.41 17.33
C LYS A 286 10.75 7.95 17.30
N GLY A 287 9.67 8.48 16.73
CA GLY A 287 9.43 9.93 16.67
C GLY A 287 10.05 10.62 15.46
N ILE A 288 10.73 9.89 14.59
CA ILE A 288 11.27 10.36 13.32
C ILE A 288 10.39 9.87 12.18
N ILE A 289 10.08 10.76 11.25
CA ILE A 289 9.40 10.47 9.99
C ILE A 289 10.49 10.27 8.93
N TYR A 290 10.40 9.18 8.18
CA TYR A 290 11.26 8.87 7.04
C TYR A 290 10.43 8.93 5.77
N THR A 291 10.85 9.75 4.80
CA THR A 291 10.24 9.87 3.47
C THR A 291 11.25 9.54 2.38
N PHE A 292 10.80 8.86 1.34
CA PHE A 292 11.66 8.42 0.25
C PHE A 292 11.08 8.88 -1.10
N GLU A 293 11.91 9.51 -1.93
CA GLU A 293 11.52 9.90 -3.28
C GLU A 293 11.73 8.73 -4.25
N GLU A 294 10.69 8.36 -4.99
CA GLU A 294 10.72 7.16 -5.85
C GLU A 294 11.71 7.25 -7.03
N PHE A 295 11.93 8.42 -7.61
CA PHE A 295 12.76 8.58 -8.81
C PHE A 295 14.17 9.12 -8.54
N HIS A 296 14.39 9.75 -7.42
CA HIS A 296 15.64 10.42 -7.11
C HIS A 296 16.48 9.74 -6.04
N ASN A 297 15.99 8.58 -5.53
CA ASN A 297 16.65 7.82 -4.47
C ASN A 297 17.12 8.70 -3.30
N ARG A 298 16.26 9.61 -2.84
CA ARG A 298 16.56 10.53 -1.75
C ARG A 298 15.74 10.21 -0.51
N LEU A 299 16.39 10.38 0.62
CA LEU A 299 15.81 10.30 1.95
C LEU A 299 15.69 11.70 2.54
N SER A 300 14.51 12.03 3.03
CA SER A 300 14.35 13.16 3.98
C SER A 300 13.75 12.63 5.28
N THR A 301 14.16 13.23 6.40
CA THR A 301 13.61 12.86 7.71
C THR A 301 13.19 14.11 8.45
N TYR A 302 12.13 13.93 9.28
CA TYR A 302 11.52 15.01 10.03
C TYR A 302 11.25 14.56 11.46
N ASP A 303 11.31 15.48 12.40
CA ASP A 303 10.76 15.28 13.74
C ASP A 303 9.23 15.21 13.65
N ALA A 304 8.63 14.13 14.12
CA ALA A 304 7.20 13.90 13.98
C ALA A 304 6.34 14.89 14.81
N GLU A 305 6.88 15.46 15.87
CA GLU A 305 6.13 16.37 16.74
C GLU A 305 6.08 17.77 16.16
N SER A 306 7.23 18.29 15.71
CA SER A 306 7.38 19.67 15.26
C SER A 306 7.34 19.85 13.74
N GLY A 307 7.53 18.77 12.95
CA GLY A 307 7.71 18.84 11.50
C GLY A 307 9.08 19.40 11.05
N ASN A 308 9.99 19.67 12.00
CA ASN A 308 11.31 20.18 11.66
C ASN A 308 12.12 19.15 10.87
N THR A 309 12.78 19.62 9.81
CA THR A 309 13.65 18.77 8.98
C THR A 309 14.92 18.39 9.74
N ILE A 310 15.25 17.10 9.77
CA ILE A 310 16.47 16.54 10.34
C ILE A 310 17.46 16.26 9.21
N ILE A 311 17.01 15.52 8.17
CA ILE A 311 17.79 15.27 6.94
C ILE A 311 16.97 15.81 5.77
N GLU A 312 17.60 16.51 4.84
CA GLU A 312 16.94 17.01 3.63
C GLU A 312 17.60 16.42 2.38
N GLY A 313 16.84 15.60 1.65
CA GLY A 313 17.18 15.12 0.31
C GLY A 313 18.53 14.36 0.22
N SER A 314 18.93 13.66 1.28
CA SER A 314 20.16 12.87 1.29
C SER A 314 20.08 11.73 0.28
N ARG A 315 21.06 11.61 -0.61
CA ARG A 315 21.09 10.58 -1.63
C ARG A 315 21.42 9.23 -1.03
N LEU A 316 20.65 8.22 -1.41
CA LEU A 316 20.87 6.83 -1.05
C LEU A 316 21.63 6.12 -2.17
N ASP A 317 22.94 5.91 -1.95
CA ASP A 317 23.76 5.20 -2.93
C ASP A 317 23.42 3.70 -2.96
N GLY A 318 23.48 3.11 -4.17
CA GLY A 318 23.22 1.69 -4.38
C GLY A 318 21.77 1.34 -4.72
N ILE A 319 20.83 2.28 -4.61
CA ILE A 319 19.41 2.11 -4.98
C ILE A 319 19.03 3.14 -6.06
N LYS A 320 18.12 2.82 -6.97
CA LYS A 320 17.75 3.70 -8.09
C LYS A 320 16.31 4.19 -8.02
N GLN A 321 15.39 3.29 -7.77
CA GLN A 321 13.95 3.59 -7.72
C GLN A 321 13.33 2.93 -6.48
N ILE A 322 12.46 3.67 -5.76
CA ILE A 322 11.83 3.22 -4.53
C ILE A 322 10.31 3.35 -4.68
N TYR A 323 9.62 2.24 -4.98
CA TYR A 323 8.15 2.20 -5.03
C TYR A 323 7.55 1.55 -3.78
N ALA A 324 8.24 0.55 -3.23
CA ALA A 324 7.86 -0.10 -1.99
C ALA A 324 7.90 0.90 -0.81
N SER A 325 6.93 0.81 0.07
CA SER A 325 6.99 1.56 1.33
C SER A 325 8.04 0.94 2.26
N PRO A 326 8.82 1.74 2.98
CA PRO A 326 9.82 1.25 3.91
C PRO A 326 9.18 0.58 5.12
N MET A 327 9.95 -0.28 5.80
CA MET A 327 9.52 -0.94 7.04
C MET A 327 10.60 -0.76 8.13
N ALA A 328 10.16 -0.57 9.37
CA ALA A 328 11.05 -0.53 10.52
C ALA A 328 10.95 -1.78 11.37
N ALA A 329 12.09 -2.37 11.73
CA ALA A 329 12.16 -3.46 12.69
C ALA A 329 13.52 -3.45 13.43
N ALA A 330 13.51 -3.73 14.73
CA ALA A 330 14.70 -3.90 15.56
C ALA A 330 15.73 -2.75 15.43
N GLY A 331 15.26 -1.50 15.38
CA GLY A 331 16.13 -0.32 15.26
C GLY A 331 16.71 -0.07 13.86
N ARG A 332 16.14 -0.69 12.83
CA ARG A 332 16.58 -0.56 11.45
C ARG A 332 15.42 -0.20 10.53
N ILE A 333 15.74 0.45 9.42
CA ILE A 333 14.80 0.76 8.35
C ILE A 333 15.20 -0.07 7.12
N TYR A 334 14.26 -0.83 6.60
CA TYR A 334 14.43 -1.65 5.38
C TYR A 334 13.78 -0.91 4.21
N VAL A 335 14.58 -0.61 3.19
CA VAL A 335 14.17 0.18 2.01
C VAL A 335 14.39 -0.65 0.77
N PRO A 336 13.39 -1.38 0.27
CA PRO A 336 13.51 -2.10 -0.98
C PRO A 336 13.50 -1.14 -2.17
N GLY A 337 14.44 -1.34 -3.08
CA GLY A 337 14.47 -0.72 -4.39
C GLY A 337 13.99 -1.67 -5.46
N ARG A 338 13.42 -1.08 -6.49
CA ARG A 338 12.81 -1.81 -7.60
C ARG A 338 13.75 -2.81 -8.28
N GLU A 339 15.03 -2.44 -8.41
CA GLU A 339 16.05 -3.28 -9.03
C GLU A 339 16.54 -4.46 -8.17
N GLY A 340 15.82 -4.81 -7.09
CA GLY A 340 16.15 -5.93 -6.21
C GLY A 340 17.17 -5.58 -5.12
N VAL A 341 17.63 -4.34 -5.07
CA VAL A 341 18.51 -3.86 -3.99
C VAL A 341 17.68 -3.44 -2.80
N THR A 342 18.00 -3.93 -1.62
CA THR A 342 17.40 -3.45 -0.36
C THR A 342 18.48 -2.83 0.51
N LEU A 343 18.31 -1.55 0.84
CA LEU A 343 19.14 -0.87 1.82
C LEU A 343 18.60 -1.16 3.23
N VAL A 344 19.51 -1.38 4.17
CA VAL A 344 19.21 -1.41 5.60
C VAL A 344 19.86 -0.21 6.24
N LEU A 345 19.04 0.70 6.76
CA LEU A 345 19.52 1.92 7.42
C LEU A 345 19.44 1.78 8.93
N ASP A 346 20.28 2.48 9.66
CA ASP A 346 20.10 2.69 11.10
C ASP A 346 18.89 3.61 11.34
N ALA A 347 18.06 3.28 12.32
CA ALA A 347 16.90 4.10 12.69
C ALA A 347 17.31 5.19 13.70
N SER A 348 18.18 6.08 13.27
CA SER A 348 18.74 7.22 14.01
C SER A 348 18.67 8.50 13.17
N ASP A 349 19.10 9.62 13.73
CA ASP A 349 19.04 10.93 13.09
C ASP A 349 19.91 11.04 11.82
N ASP A 350 20.98 10.25 11.71
CA ASP A 350 21.87 10.23 10.54
C ASP A 350 21.49 9.17 9.49
N ALA A 351 20.61 8.24 9.83
CA ALA A 351 20.10 7.19 8.96
C ALA A 351 21.20 6.46 8.14
N ALA A 352 22.34 6.15 8.79
CA ALA A 352 23.50 5.55 8.15
C ALA A 352 23.14 4.22 7.46
N ILE A 353 23.70 3.96 6.27
CA ILE A 353 23.55 2.69 5.56
C ILE A 353 24.36 1.62 6.28
N LEU A 354 23.69 0.62 6.85
CA LEU A 354 24.27 -0.51 7.57
C LEU A 354 24.59 -1.68 6.64
N ALA A 355 23.76 -1.89 5.60
CA ALA A 355 23.93 -2.95 4.63
C ALA A 355 23.24 -2.62 3.31
N THR A 356 23.77 -3.19 2.23
CA THR A 356 23.20 -3.20 0.89
C THR A 356 23.05 -4.66 0.46
N ASN A 357 21.82 -5.11 0.23
CA ASN A 357 21.50 -6.50 -0.10
C ASN A 357 20.90 -6.56 -1.49
N THR A 358 21.18 -7.62 -2.24
CA THR A 358 20.68 -7.75 -3.62
C THR A 358 20.04 -9.10 -3.84
N LEU A 359 18.86 -9.08 -4.46
CA LEU A 359 18.16 -10.24 -4.99
C LEU A 359 17.98 -10.06 -6.49
N ASP A 360 17.96 -11.17 -7.24
CA ASP A 360 17.77 -11.18 -8.69
C ASP A 360 16.28 -11.20 -9.04
N ASP A 361 15.58 -10.13 -8.62
CA ASP A 361 14.14 -9.93 -8.86
C ASP A 361 13.80 -8.44 -8.72
N GLU A 362 12.77 -7.96 -9.41
CA GLU A 362 12.23 -6.61 -9.19
C GLU A 362 11.34 -6.60 -7.94
N ILE A 363 11.56 -5.64 -7.03
CA ILE A 363 10.80 -5.54 -5.77
C ILE A 363 10.03 -4.22 -5.73
N ASP A 364 8.72 -4.28 -5.92
CA ASP A 364 7.78 -3.15 -5.79
C ASP A 364 6.82 -3.34 -4.59
N GLY A 365 6.71 -4.56 -4.05
CA GLY A 365 5.93 -4.86 -2.85
C GLY A 365 6.63 -4.41 -1.57
N SER A 366 5.86 -3.84 -0.62
CA SER A 366 6.42 -3.46 0.68
C SER A 366 6.80 -4.69 1.50
N PRO A 367 7.88 -4.63 2.30
CA PRO A 367 8.33 -5.77 3.10
C PRO A 367 7.41 -6.03 4.29
N ALA A 368 7.40 -7.28 4.76
CA ALA A 368 6.80 -7.66 6.02
C ALA A 368 7.83 -8.38 6.90
N ALA A 369 7.69 -8.29 8.24
CA ALA A 369 8.58 -9.00 9.15
C ALA A 369 7.80 -9.61 10.32
N ILE A 370 8.18 -10.83 10.71
CA ILE A 370 7.67 -11.52 11.90
C ILE A 370 8.81 -12.23 12.60
N GLY A 371 8.99 -11.97 13.90
CA GLY A 371 10.09 -12.55 14.66
C GLY A 371 11.44 -12.18 14.05
N ASN A 372 12.20 -13.17 13.61
CA ASN A 372 13.51 -13.01 12.96
C ASN A 372 13.46 -13.17 11.44
N GLU A 373 12.28 -13.17 10.84
CA GLU A 373 12.07 -13.39 9.42
C GLU A 373 11.63 -12.10 8.74
N LEU A 374 12.26 -11.81 7.59
CA LEU A 374 11.89 -10.73 6.68
C LEU A 374 11.33 -11.36 5.41
N TYR A 375 10.22 -10.83 4.94
CA TYR A 375 9.51 -11.30 3.77
C TYR A 375 9.52 -10.23 2.69
N LEU A 376 10.06 -10.57 1.52
CA LEU A 376 10.09 -9.71 0.35
C LEU A 376 9.37 -10.40 -0.80
N ARG A 377 8.43 -9.68 -1.41
CA ARG A 377 7.81 -10.10 -2.64
C ARG A 377 8.49 -9.42 -3.83
N GLY A 378 9.16 -10.23 -4.64
CA GLY A 378 9.57 -9.85 -5.98
C GLY A 378 8.45 -10.05 -7.00
N ARG A 379 8.68 -9.67 -8.24
CA ARG A 379 7.74 -9.91 -9.34
C ARG A 379 7.56 -11.38 -9.65
N THR A 380 8.66 -12.14 -9.55
CA THR A 380 8.69 -13.56 -9.93
C THR A 380 8.77 -14.50 -8.75
N ASN A 381 9.21 -14.04 -7.59
CA ASN A 381 9.40 -14.90 -6.42
C ASN A 381 8.91 -14.24 -5.13
N MET A 382 8.59 -15.09 -4.16
CA MET A 382 8.45 -14.73 -2.75
C MET A 382 9.69 -15.21 -1.99
N TYR A 383 10.26 -14.36 -1.18
CA TYR A 383 11.45 -14.63 -0.38
C TYR A 383 11.15 -14.59 1.12
N CYS A 384 11.62 -15.58 1.86
CA CYS A 384 11.76 -15.51 3.30
C CYS A 384 13.25 -15.43 3.65
N ILE A 385 13.64 -14.38 4.29
CA ILE A 385 15.01 -14.07 4.69
C ILE A 385 15.11 -14.24 6.21
N ALA A 386 16.02 -15.10 6.65
CA ALA A 386 16.29 -15.32 8.05
C ALA A 386 17.78 -15.66 8.24
N ALA A 387 18.38 -15.16 9.30
CA ALA A 387 19.71 -15.62 9.68
C ALA A 387 19.63 -17.08 10.17
N ASN A 388 20.54 -17.92 9.69
CA ASN A 388 20.72 -19.30 10.18
C ASN A 388 21.26 -19.34 11.60
#